data_80d205e298e3fb0ad88889d3e33c38d6
#
_entry.id   80d205e298e3fb0ad88889d3e33c38d6
#
_cell.length_a   1.000
_cell.length_b   1.000
_cell.length_c   1.000
_cell.angle_alpha   90.00
_cell.angle_beta   90.00
_cell.angle_gamma   90.00
#
_symmetry.space_group_name_H-M   'P 1'
#
loop_
_entity.id
_entity.type
_entity.pdbx_description
1 polymer ?
#
loop_
_entity_poly.entity_id
_entity_poly.type
_entity_poly.pdbx_seq_one_letter_code
_entity_poly.pdbx_strand_id
1 'polypeptide(L)'
;MDWPVSVALAQSVPELPTGTDWNYEMKLDGHRMIMWRTDDGVRLQARSGRDVTAAWGDLALAGHHLPAGTVLDGEAVITTEDGRISFEAAQARAASSPTRAHRLATQCPAHYIAFDALQLPSGDVRPRPYSERRAALLSLLAGLPATTPIQAVSATTDRDTALTWYNTLHNKHGVEGIVAKRATSSYRAGRTGAWQKIRHAETVDADVIGYTGPLTRPRALAVRLPNGRTSLTQTLSAPLAAQIAQVLVAAGPAEKGSTDTSEAYTKIPSGLATVEVLAGTTRHAVVTPLRLR
;
A
#
# COMPACT_ATOMS: atom_id res chain seq x y z
N MET A 1 0.98 23.08 -12.99
CA MET A 1 0.78 21.59 -13.12
C MET A 1 -0.71 21.33 -13.29
N ASP A 2 -1.09 20.36 -14.15
CA ASP A 2 -2.50 20.08 -14.43
C ASP A 2 -3.08 19.05 -13.48
N TRP A 3 -4.34 19.22 -13.13
CA TRP A 3 -5.16 18.29 -12.36
C TRP A 3 -5.86 17.28 -13.28
N PRO A 4 -5.93 15.99 -12.97
CA PRO A 4 -5.18 15.29 -11.93
C PRO A 4 -3.74 14.95 -12.39
N VAL A 5 -2.81 14.77 -11.43
CA VAL A 5 -1.46 14.30 -11.74
C VAL A 5 -1.38 12.77 -11.63
N SER A 6 -0.68 12.14 -12.58
CA SER A 6 -0.35 10.72 -12.52
C SER A 6 0.82 10.48 -11.57
N VAL A 7 0.72 9.43 -10.73
CA VAL A 7 1.68 9.19 -9.63
C VAL A 7 2.78 8.19 -9.99
N ALA A 8 3.96 8.38 -9.37
CA ALA A 8 5.04 7.40 -9.40
C ALA A 8 4.65 6.14 -8.60
N LEU A 9 5.10 4.96 -9.05
CA LEU A 9 4.82 3.67 -8.44
C LEU A 9 6.12 2.91 -8.17
N ALA A 10 6.27 2.40 -6.94
CA ALA A 10 7.42 1.58 -6.58
C ALA A 10 7.27 0.15 -7.14
N GLN A 11 8.37 -0.38 -7.69
CA GLN A 11 8.51 -1.78 -8.09
C GLN A 11 8.73 -2.66 -6.86
N SER A 12 8.01 -3.78 -6.75
CA SER A 12 8.30 -4.75 -5.69
C SER A 12 9.60 -5.49 -6.01
N VAL A 13 10.46 -5.61 -5.01
CA VAL A 13 11.73 -6.34 -5.06
C VAL A 13 11.83 -7.27 -3.85
N PRO A 14 12.57 -8.39 -3.95
CA PRO A 14 12.73 -9.33 -2.83
C PRO A 14 13.55 -8.73 -1.68
N GLU A 15 14.51 -7.85 -1.98
CA GLU A 15 15.41 -7.24 -1.01
C GLU A 15 15.60 -5.76 -1.30
N LEU A 16 15.96 -4.99 -0.25
CA LEU A 16 16.35 -3.59 -0.42
C LEU A 16 17.60 -3.47 -1.29
N PRO A 17 17.62 -2.54 -2.25
CA PRO A 17 18.80 -2.27 -3.04
C PRO A 17 19.98 -1.85 -2.16
N THR A 18 21.18 -2.07 -2.65
CA THR A 18 22.44 -1.67 -2.02
C THR A 18 23.06 -0.49 -2.76
N GLY A 19 24.04 0.15 -2.12
CA GLY A 19 24.80 1.29 -2.68
C GLY A 19 24.41 2.63 -2.07
N THR A 20 25.20 3.65 -2.37
CA THR A 20 25.12 4.99 -1.75
C THR A 20 24.04 5.90 -2.35
N ASP A 21 23.43 5.49 -3.46
CA ASP A 21 22.45 6.28 -4.24
C ASP A 21 21.01 6.14 -3.74
N TRP A 22 20.77 5.46 -2.63
CA TRP A 22 19.44 5.16 -2.16
C TRP A 22 19.07 5.89 -0.89
N ASN A 23 17.83 6.39 -0.86
CA ASN A 23 17.16 6.84 0.34
C ASN A 23 16.03 5.86 0.64
N TYR A 24 15.95 5.41 1.88
CA TYR A 24 14.98 4.43 2.36
C TYR A 24 13.95 5.13 3.23
N GLU A 25 12.69 5.02 2.86
CA GLU A 25 11.55 5.61 3.56
C GLU A 25 10.67 4.53 4.19
N MET A 26 10.08 4.82 5.34
CA MET A 26 9.04 3.97 5.90
C MET A 26 7.86 3.90 4.94
N LYS A 27 7.41 2.68 4.61
CA LYS A 27 6.17 2.49 3.85
C LYS A 27 5.02 2.34 4.81
N LEU A 28 4.16 3.34 4.81
CA LEU A 28 2.94 3.38 5.61
C LEU A 28 1.78 2.79 4.81
N ASP A 29 0.80 2.23 5.50
CA ASP A 29 -0.41 1.67 4.90
C ASP A 29 -1.62 2.53 5.26
N GLY A 30 -2.02 3.36 4.33
CA GLY A 30 -3.10 4.32 4.49
C GLY A 30 -3.85 4.54 3.18
N HIS A 31 -4.16 5.79 2.88
CA HIS A 31 -4.79 6.20 1.63
C HIS A 31 -3.89 7.18 0.89
N ARG A 32 -3.21 6.71 -0.18
CA ARG A 32 -2.34 7.59 -0.97
C ARG A 32 -3.09 8.78 -1.53
N MET A 33 -2.50 9.95 -1.36
CA MET A 33 -3.15 11.21 -1.63
C MET A 33 -2.15 12.23 -2.15
N ILE A 34 -2.53 12.96 -3.21
CA ILE A 34 -1.85 14.17 -3.62
C ILE A 34 -2.60 15.35 -3.01
N MET A 35 -1.89 16.17 -2.26
CA MET A 35 -2.42 17.40 -1.68
C MET A 35 -2.03 18.58 -2.56
N TRP A 36 -3.03 19.29 -3.06
CA TRP A 36 -2.90 20.48 -3.89
C TRP A 36 -3.31 21.70 -3.07
N ARG A 37 -2.40 22.64 -2.90
CA ARG A 37 -2.69 23.97 -2.36
C ARG A 37 -2.63 24.98 -3.48
N THR A 38 -3.80 25.39 -3.97
CA THR A 38 -3.97 26.39 -5.03
C THR A 38 -4.36 27.75 -4.44
N ASP A 39 -4.42 28.78 -5.25
CA ASP A 39 -4.90 30.10 -4.79
C ASP A 39 -6.35 30.03 -4.29
N ASP A 40 -7.18 29.18 -4.91
CA ASP A 40 -8.61 29.00 -4.57
C ASP A 40 -8.85 28.12 -3.34
N GLY A 41 -7.85 27.38 -2.87
CA GLY A 41 -8.03 26.50 -1.71
C GLY A 41 -7.17 25.23 -1.76
N VAL A 42 -7.67 24.19 -1.09
CA VAL A 42 -7.02 22.88 -1.03
C VAL A 42 -7.88 21.82 -1.71
N ARG A 43 -7.26 20.99 -2.54
CA ARG A 43 -7.88 19.82 -3.15
C ARG A 43 -7.05 18.59 -2.87
N LEU A 44 -7.73 17.47 -2.63
CA LEU A 44 -7.10 16.19 -2.31
C LEU A 44 -7.44 15.17 -3.40
N GLN A 45 -6.41 14.63 -4.03
CA GLN A 45 -6.52 13.68 -5.13
C GLN A 45 -6.10 12.29 -4.68
N ALA A 46 -6.99 11.31 -4.85
CA ALA A 46 -6.63 9.90 -4.68
C ALA A 46 -5.66 9.43 -5.78
N ARG A 47 -4.98 8.31 -5.56
CA ARG A 47 -4.10 7.66 -6.54
C ARG A 47 -4.76 7.46 -7.92
N SER A 48 -6.08 7.24 -7.97
CA SER A 48 -6.85 7.07 -9.21
C SER A 48 -7.09 8.37 -9.99
N GLY A 49 -6.71 9.53 -9.46
CA GLY A 49 -7.04 10.85 -10.01
C GLY A 49 -8.34 11.44 -9.47
N ARG A 50 -9.15 10.66 -8.74
CA ARG A 50 -10.45 11.11 -8.20
C ARG A 50 -10.24 12.15 -7.09
N ASP A 51 -11.11 13.17 -7.07
CA ASP A 51 -11.21 14.11 -5.95
C ASP A 51 -11.78 13.40 -4.72
N VAL A 52 -11.08 13.50 -3.61
CA VAL A 52 -11.46 12.92 -2.31
C VAL A 52 -11.51 13.95 -1.19
N THR A 53 -11.50 15.22 -1.53
CA THR A 53 -11.47 16.35 -0.58
C THR A 53 -12.58 16.25 0.45
N ALA A 54 -13.81 15.94 0.04
CA ALA A 54 -14.95 15.83 0.93
C ALA A 54 -14.83 14.71 1.99
N ALA A 55 -14.06 13.65 1.70
CA ALA A 55 -13.82 12.56 2.66
C ALA A 55 -12.70 12.89 3.67
N TRP A 56 -11.85 13.85 3.37
CA TRP A 56 -10.65 14.20 4.13
C TRP A 56 -10.61 15.70 4.45
N GLY A 57 -11.75 16.27 4.89
CA GLY A 57 -11.91 17.71 5.14
C GLY A 57 -10.97 18.27 6.21
N ASP A 58 -10.58 17.48 7.20
CA ASP A 58 -9.56 17.84 8.21
C ASP A 58 -8.18 18.02 7.58
N LEU A 59 -7.77 17.14 6.66
CA LEU A 59 -6.51 17.28 5.92
C LEU A 59 -6.58 18.44 4.91
N ALA A 60 -7.74 18.66 4.28
CA ALA A 60 -7.94 19.82 3.41
C ALA A 60 -7.79 21.13 4.19
N LEU A 61 -8.37 21.19 5.41
CA LEU A 61 -8.20 22.34 6.30
C LEU A 61 -6.74 22.55 6.70
N ALA A 62 -6.04 21.46 7.07
CA ALA A 62 -4.61 21.51 7.39
C ALA A 62 -3.74 21.98 6.21
N GLY A 63 -4.11 21.60 4.99
CA GLY A 63 -3.42 22.01 3.77
C GLY A 63 -3.39 23.51 3.53
N HIS A 64 -4.27 24.30 4.16
CA HIS A 64 -4.21 25.76 4.08
C HIS A 64 -2.98 26.38 4.74
N HIS A 65 -2.29 25.64 5.62
CA HIS A 65 -1.01 26.09 6.16
C HIS A 65 0.13 26.05 5.13
N LEU A 66 -0.03 25.30 4.05
CA LEU A 66 0.94 25.28 2.95
C LEU A 66 0.84 26.56 2.12
N PRO A 67 1.94 27.10 1.60
CA PRO A 67 1.89 28.22 0.66
C PRO A 67 1.19 27.80 -0.64
N ALA A 68 0.44 28.73 -1.23
CA ALA A 68 -0.21 28.52 -2.54
C ALA A 68 0.80 28.10 -3.62
N GLY A 69 0.37 27.27 -4.57
CA GLY A 69 1.23 26.69 -5.59
C GLY A 69 2.00 25.44 -5.14
N THR A 70 1.68 24.88 -3.96
CA THR A 70 2.30 23.64 -3.46
C THR A 70 1.49 22.42 -3.87
N VAL A 71 2.18 21.36 -4.35
CA VAL A 71 1.61 20.04 -4.63
C VAL A 71 2.52 18.97 -4.01
N LEU A 72 1.98 18.20 -3.07
CA LEU A 72 2.70 17.17 -2.34
C LEU A 72 2.11 15.78 -2.64
N ASP A 73 2.97 14.77 -2.70
CA ASP A 73 2.58 13.36 -2.74
C ASP A 73 2.82 12.73 -1.36
N GLY A 74 1.81 12.08 -0.84
CA GLY A 74 1.84 11.56 0.52
C GLY A 74 0.83 10.44 0.77
N GLU A 75 0.74 10.04 2.02
CA GLU A 75 -0.19 9.04 2.53
C GLU A 75 -1.04 9.67 3.64
N ALA A 76 -2.37 9.60 3.51
CA ALA A 76 -3.26 9.89 4.61
C ALA A 76 -3.35 8.66 5.53
N VAL A 77 -2.91 8.80 6.76
CA VAL A 77 -2.91 7.73 7.76
C VAL A 77 -3.83 8.08 8.93
N ILE A 78 -4.44 7.06 9.50
CA ILE A 78 -5.20 7.15 10.74
C ILE A 78 -4.53 6.22 11.74
N THR A 79 -4.27 6.71 12.94
CA THR A 79 -3.72 5.90 14.02
C THR A 79 -4.83 5.51 15.00
N THR A 80 -4.75 4.29 15.50
CA THR A 80 -5.58 3.80 16.62
C THR A 80 -5.10 4.39 17.94
N GLU A 81 -5.88 4.21 19.01
CA GLU A 81 -5.54 4.73 20.34
C GLU A 81 -4.21 4.19 20.89
N ASP A 82 -3.82 2.99 20.49
CA ASP A 82 -2.53 2.37 20.82
C ASP A 82 -1.38 2.83 19.91
N GLY A 83 -1.61 3.82 19.05
CA GLY A 83 -0.60 4.44 18.18
C GLY A 83 -0.22 3.63 16.94
N ARG A 84 -1.01 2.62 16.55
CA ARG A 84 -0.80 1.85 15.31
C ARG A 84 -1.51 2.48 14.12
N ILE A 85 -0.89 2.42 12.96
CA ILE A 85 -1.53 2.81 11.70
C ILE A 85 -2.62 1.79 11.35
N SER A 86 -3.84 2.27 11.10
CA SER A 86 -4.98 1.45 10.69
C SER A 86 -5.37 1.73 9.25
N PHE A 87 -5.03 0.78 8.37
CA PHE A 87 -5.49 0.78 6.99
C PHE A 87 -7.02 0.71 6.89
N GLU A 88 -7.65 -0.10 7.75
CA GLU A 88 -9.11 -0.28 7.77
C GLU A 88 -9.83 1.03 8.09
N ALA A 89 -9.32 1.82 9.05
CA ALA A 89 -9.88 3.11 9.39
C ALA A 89 -9.74 4.10 8.22
N ALA A 90 -8.58 4.13 7.55
CA ALA A 90 -8.36 4.97 6.39
C ALA A 90 -9.28 4.58 5.21
N GLN A 91 -9.44 3.28 4.94
CA GLN A 91 -10.34 2.78 3.90
C GLN A 91 -11.82 3.05 4.23
N ALA A 92 -12.24 2.80 5.48
CA ALA A 92 -13.61 3.08 5.93
C ALA A 92 -13.94 4.56 5.73
N ARG A 93 -12.99 5.46 6.02
CA ARG A 93 -13.16 6.90 5.84
C ARG A 93 -13.21 7.28 4.35
N ALA A 94 -12.29 6.78 3.53
CA ALA A 94 -12.25 7.04 2.09
C ALA A 94 -13.50 6.57 1.33
N ALA A 95 -14.18 5.53 1.84
CA ALA A 95 -15.41 4.96 1.30
C ALA A 95 -16.69 5.59 1.88
N SER A 96 -16.58 6.51 2.85
CA SER A 96 -17.74 7.10 3.55
C SER A 96 -18.37 8.24 2.77
N SER A 97 -19.68 8.49 3.02
CA SER A 97 -20.32 9.74 2.63
C SER A 97 -19.67 10.93 3.34
N PRO A 98 -19.76 12.16 2.79
CA PRO A 98 -19.16 13.35 3.43
C PRO A 98 -19.55 13.55 4.89
N THR A 99 -20.82 13.37 5.24
CA THR A 99 -21.32 13.50 6.61
C THR A 99 -20.72 12.45 7.56
N ARG A 100 -20.59 11.20 7.10
CA ARG A 100 -19.94 10.13 7.88
C ARG A 100 -18.44 10.37 8.01
N ALA A 101 -17.79 10.78 6.93
CA ALA A 101 -16.36 11.10 6.93
C ALA A 101 -16.02 12.22 7.92
N HIS A 102 -16.87 13.26 8.00
CA HIS A 102 -16.72 14.35 8.99
C HIS A 102 -16.79 13.83 10.43
N ARG A 103 -17.75 12.95 10.75
CA ARG A 103 -17.83 12.33 12.08
C ARG A 103 -16.59 11.47 12.39
N LEU A 104 -16.14 10.68 11.43
CA LEU A 104 -14.93 9.88 11.59
C LEU A 104 -13.69 10.76 11.78
N ALA A 105 -13.60 11.91 11.12
CA ALA A 105 -12.52 12.86 11.29
C ALA A 105 -12.43 13.41 12.72
N THR A 106 -13.59 13.65 13.35
CA THR A 106 -13.64 14.12 14.76
C THR A 106 -13.22 13.03 15.74
N GLN A 107 -13.57 11.77 15.45
CA GLN A 107 -13.26 10.62 16.32
C GLN A 107 -11.81 10.15 16.17
N CYS A 108 -11.34 10.07 14.94
CA CYS A 108 -10.02 9.57 14.56
C CYS A 108 -9.40 10.51 13.51
N PRO A 109 -8.80 11.63 13.93
CA PRO A 109 -8.15 12.57 13.03
C PRO A 109 -7.09 11.90 12.17
N ALA A 110 -6.95 12.36 10.92
CA ALA A 110 -5.94 11.84 10.03
C ALA A 110 -4.65 12.68 10.09
N HIS A 111 -3.53 12.03 9.80
CA HIS A 111 -2.26 12.68 9.52
C HIS A 111 -1.93 12.53 8.03
N TYR A 112 -1.33 13.55 7.45
CA TYR A 112 -0.82 13.51 6.09
C TYR A 112 0.70 13.37 6.13
N ILE A 113 1.20 12.24 5.68
CA ILE A 113 2.64 11.93 5.69
C ILE A 113 3.18 12.11 4.28
N ALA A 114 3.79 13.28 4.02
CA ALA A 114 4.35 13.64 2.73
C ALA A 114 5.67 12.90 2.48
N PHE A 115 5.83 12.32 1.30
CA PHE A 115 7.05 11.61 0.91
C PHE A 115 7.66 12.13 -0.40
N ASP A 116 7.01 13.07 -1.08
CA ASP A 116 7.60 13.79 -2.22
C ASP A 116 6.95 15.15 -2.43
N ALA A 117 7.69 16.10 -3.01
CA ALA A 117 7.17 17.36 -3.50
C ALA A 117 7.13 17.33 -5.03
N LEU A 118 5.99 17.70 -5.61
CA LEU A 118 5.78 17.72 -7.06
C LEU A 118 5.86 19.14 -7.61
N GLN A 119 5.32 20.10 -6.86
CA GLN A 119 5.36 21.52 -7.16
C GLN A 119 5.51 22.31 -5.86
N LEU A 120 6.26 23.38 -5.93
CA LEU A 120 6.43 24.40 -4.89
C LEU A 120 6.02 25.77 -5.44
N PRO A 121 5.90 26.82 -4.62
CA PRO A 121 5.64 28.17 -5.13
C PRO A 121 6.62 28.62 -6.22
N SER A 122 7.84 28.09 -6.22
CA SER A 122 8.86 28.33 -7.25
C SER A 122 8.63 27.58 -8.58
N GLY A 123 7.60 26.72 -8.68
CA GLY A 123 7.25 25.95 -9.86
C GLY A 123 7.36 24.45 -9.73
N ASP A 124 7.27 23.75 -10.87
CA ASP A 124 7.34 22.28 -10.96
C ASP A 124 8.73 21.76 -10.61
N VAL A 125 8.81 20.91 -9.59
CA VAL A 125 10.07 20.32 -9.11
C VAL A 125 10.24 18.83 -9.49
N ARG A 126 9.26 18.23 -10.16
CA ARG A 126 9.33 16.81 -10.59
C ARG A 126 10.58 16.47 -11.42
N PRO A 127 11.10 17.35 -12.31
CA PRO A 127 12.33 17.08 -13.05
C PRO A 127 13.59 17.00 -12.19
N ARG A 128 13.59 17.61 -10.99
CA ARG A 128 14.76 17.65 -10.10
C ARG A 128 15.06 16.27 -9.51
N PRO A 129 16.32 16.00 -9.08
CA PRO A 129 16.68 14.83 -8.30
C PRO A 129 15.81 14.67 -7.04
N TYR A 130 15.54 13.42 -6.66
CA TYR A 130 14.76 13.14 -5.44
C TYR A 130 15.39 13.80 -4.19
N SER A 131 16.73 13.76 -4.07
CA SER A 131 17.44 14.41 -2.96
C SER A 131 17.11 15.89 -2.80
N GLU A 132 17.03 16.61 -3.90
CA GLU A 132 16.66 18.05 -3.91
C GLU A 132 15.18 18.25 -3.56
N ARG A 133 14.29 17.43 -4.14
CA ARG A 133 12.85 17.50 -3.84
C ARG A 133 12.58 17.18 -2.36
N ARG A 134 13.33 16.20 -1.80
CA ARG A 134 13.25 15.87 -0.37
C ARG A 134 13.74 17.01 0.51
N ALA A 135 14.86 17.60 0.22
CA ALA A 135 15.39 18.75 0.96
C ALA A 135 14.39 19.92 0.94
N ALA A 136 13.82 20.21 -0.22
CA ALA A 136 12.81 21.26 -0.38
C ALA A 136 11.51 20.95 0.37
N LEU A 137 11.06 19.69 0.37
CA LEU A 137 9.93 19.22 1.19
C LEU A 137 10.18 19.44 2.68
N LEU A 138 11.34 19.03 3.18
CA LEU A 138 11.69 19.20 4.60
C LEU A 138 11.75 20.67 4.99
N SER A 139 12.36 21.52 4.15
CA SER A 139 12.41 22.97 4.38
C SER A 139 11.01 23.60 4.40
N LEU A 140 10.12 23.19 3.46
CA LEU A 140 8.74 23.64 3.43
C LEU A 140 7.99 23.27 4.74
N LEU A 141 8.09 22.02 5.15
CA LEU A 141 7.35 21.52 6.31
C LEU A 141 7.89 22.07 7.65
N ALA A 142 9.19 22.40 7.72
CA ALA A 142 9.78 23.04 8.91
C ALA A 142 9.20 24.44 9.18
N GLY A 143 8.63 25.10 8.18
CA GLY A 143 7.94 26.38 8.31
C GLY A 143 6.48 26.30 8.76
N LEU A 144 5.92 25.09 8.90
CA LEU A 144 4.53 24.91 9.30
C LEU A 144 4.36 24.95 10.83
N PRO A 145 3.16 25.29 11.33
CA PRO A 145 2.86 25.18 12.77
C PRO A 145 3.13 23.78 13.31
N ALA A 146 3.70 23.68 14.50
CA ALA A 146 4.01 22.39 15.15
C ALA A 146 2.76 21.50 15.37
N THR A 147 1.58 22.10 15.40
CA THR A 147 0.30 21.39 15.57
C THR A 147 -0.28 20.86 14.26
N THR A 148 0.37 21.12 13.11
CA THR A 148 -0.16 20.64 11.83
C THR A 148 -0.07 19.10 11.75
N PRO A 149 -1.12 18.43 11.23
CA PRO A 149 -1.05 16.99 10.98
C PRO A 149 -0.27 16.63 9.69
N ILE A 150 0.43 17.60 9.08
CA ILE A 150 1.24 17.38 7.87
C ILE A 150 2.69 17.20 8.28
N GLN A 151 3.26 16.03 7.98
CA GLN A 151 4.64 15.66 8.35
C GLN A 151 5.36 15.01 7.17
N ALA A 152 6.70 15.04 7.20
CA ALA A 152 7.49 14.24 6.25
C ALA A 152 7.60 12.79 6.73
N VAL A 153 7.59 11.86 5.78
CA VAL A 153 7.89 10.46 6.09
C VAL A 153 9.32 10.34 6.63
N SER A 154 9.54 9.45 7.61
CA SER A 154 10.87 9.13 8.10
C SER A 154 11.71 8.49 6.99
N ALA A 155 12.94 8.96 6.80
CA ALA A 155 13.86 8.45 5.80
C ALA A 155 15.29 8.39 6.34
N THR A 156 16.08 7.47 5.78
CA THR A 156 17.51 7.29 6.05
C THR A 156 18.26 6.93 4.77
N THR A 157 19.53 7.25 4.71
CA THR A 157 20.46 6.75 3.67
C THR A 157 21.17 5.47 4.11
N ASP A 158 21.07 5.13 5.41
CA ASP A 158 21.66 3.93 5.98
C ASP A 158 20.71 2.73 5.81
N ARG A 159 21.17 1.73 5.06
CA ARG A 159 20.40 0.52 4.76
C ARG A 159 20.13 -0.32 6.02
N ASP A 160 21.04 -0.37 6.96
CA ASP A 160 20.91 -1.20 8.17
C ASP A 160 19.88 -0.59 9.13
N THR A 161 19.85 0.74 9.22
CA THR A 161 18.75 1.46 9.89
C THR A 161 17.39 1.14 9.22
N ALA A 162 17.32 1.16 7.90
CA ALA A 162 16.07 0.83 7.19
C ALA A 162 15.63 -0.63 7.42
N LEU A 163 16.56 -1.58 7.47
CA LEU A 163 16.27 -2.98 7.81
C LEU A 163 15.85 -3.14 9.28
N THR A 164 16.41 -2.36 10.18
CA THR A 164 15.97 -2.31 11.58
C THR A 164 14.52 -1.83 11.66
N TRP A 165 14.16 -0.75 10.96
CA TRP A 165 12.76 -0.30 10.87
C TRP A 165 11.84 -1.37 10.30
N TYR A 166 12.26 -2.01 9.20
CA TYR A 166 11.53 -3.10 8.59
C TYR A 166 11.24 -4.21 9.60
N ASN A 167 12.23 -4.68 10.34
CA ASN A 167 12.07 -5.81 11.24
C ASN A 167 11.31 -5.48 12.54
N THR A 168 11.35 -4.23 13.02
CA THR A 168 10.85 -3.86 14.35
C THR A 168 9.54 -3.11 14.37
N LEU A 169 9.23 -2.32 13.31
CA LEU A 169 8.10 -1.39 13.36
C LEU A 169 6.81 -1.97 12.77
N HIS A 170 6.87 -3.09 12.05
CA HIS A 170 5.68 -3.71 11.47
C HIS A 170 4.66 -4.09 12.55
N ASN A 171 5.05 -4.92 13.50
CA ASN A 171 4.16 -5.42 14.56
C ASN A 171 3.78 -4.31 15.56
N LYS A 172 4.66 -3.35 15.78
CA LYS A 172 4.49 -2.33 16.82
C LYS A 172 3.68 -1.11 16.35
N HIS A 173 3.91 -0.68 15.12
CA HIS A 173 3.33 0.57 14.60
C HIS A 173 2.56 0.42 13.28
N GLY A 174 2.46 -0.79 12.71
CA GLY A 174 1.76 -1.02 11.45
C GLY A 174 2.50 -0.46 10.22
N VAL A 175 3.84 -0.38 10.29
CA VAL A 175 4.66 -0.01 9.11
C VAL A 175 4.66 -1.18 8.13
N GLU A 176 4.15 -0.97 6.91
CA GLU A 176 3.95 -2.04 5.91
C GLU A 176 5.28 -2.54 5.31
N GLY A 177 6.32 -1.72 5.33
CA GLY A 177 7.60 -2.05 4.74
C GLY A 177 8.50 -0.83 4.53
N ILE A 178 9.35 -0.90 3.50
CA ILE A 178 10.29 0.18 3.13
C ILE A 178 10.14 0.49 1.63
N VAL A 179 10.21 1.77 1.28
CA VAL A 179 10.39 2.25 -0.10
C VAL A 179 11.80 2.82 -0.25
N ALA A 180 12.58 2.25 -1.15
CA ALA A 180 13.87 2.80 -1.55
C ALA A 180 13.69 3.69 -2.77
N LYS A 181 14.20 4.91 -2.73
CA LYS A 181 14.17 5.88 -3.81
C LYS A 181 15.59 6.26 -4.22
N ARG A 182 15.88 6.21 -5.54
CA ARG A 182 17.18 6.61 -6.04
C ARG A 182 17.36 8.12 -5.90
N ALA A 183 18.43 8.56 -5.22
CA ALA A 183 18.68 9.97 -4.88
C ALA A 183 18.68 10.92 -6.09
N THR A 184 19.21 10.44 -7.22
CA THR A 184 19.35 11.21 -8.47
C THR A 184 18.10 11.16 -9.36
N SER A 185 17.04 10.44 -8.99
CA SER A 185 15.87 10.23 -9.85
C SER A 185 14.92 11.43 -9.88
N SER A 186 14.44 11.75 -11.08
CA SER A 186 13.27 12.61 -11.26
C SER A 186 11.98 11.88 -10.84
N TYR A 187 10.91 12.63 -10.54
CA TYR A 187 9.59 12.07 -10.31
C TYR A 187 8.92 11.73 -11.65
N ARG A 188 8.69 10.46 -11.90
CA ARG A 188 8.04 9.96 -13.12
C ARG A 188 6.82 9.11 -12.78
N ALA A 189 5.71 9.38 -13.48
CA ALA A 189 4.50 8.58 -13.36
C ALA A 189 4.73 7.11 -13.74
N GLY A 190 3.98 6.22 -13.12
CA GLY A 190 4.07 4.79 -13.37
C GLY A 190 5.24 4.11 -12.66
N ARG A 191 5.54 2.86 -13.06
CA ARG A 191 6.63 2.07 -12.46
C ARG A 191 7.93 2.35 -13.19
N THR A 192 8.89 2.81 -12.41
CA THR A 192 10.29 2.92 -12.84
C THR A 192 11.16 2.16 -11.83
N GLY A 193 12.31 1.67 -12.22
CA GLY A 193 13.27 1.06 -11.30
C GLY A 193 13.85 2.04 -10.26
N ALA A 194 13.54 3.33 -10.39
CA ALA A 194 14.01 4.39 -9.49
C ALA A 194 13.34 4.35 -8.10
N TRP A 195 12.14 3.77 -8.00
CA TRP A 195 11.46 3.50 -6.73
C TRP A 195 11.27 2.00 -6.59
N GLN A 196 11.78 1.44 -5.50
CA GLN A 196 11.70 0.02 -5.17
C GLN A 196 11.05 -0.13 -3.79
N LYS A 197 10.37 -1.23 -3.54
CA LYS A 197 9.75 -1.50 -2.24
C LYS A 197 9.90 -2.94 -1.82
N ILE A 198 10.12 -3.13 -0.53
CA ILE A 198 9.86 -4.38 0.17
C ILE A 198 8.66 -4.19 1.09
N ARG A 199 7.89 -5.23 1.28
CA ARG A 199 6.76 -5.26 2.21
C ARG A 199 6.85 -6.49 3.08
N HIS A 200 6.40 -6.36 4.32
CA HIS A 200 6.11 -7.53 5.12
C HIS A 200 5.04 -8.34 4.40
N ALA A 201 5.36 -9.57 4.17
CA ALA A 201 4.44 -10.56 3.68
C ALA A 201 4.50 -11.69 4.71
N GLU A 202 3.50 -11.78 5.56
CA GLU A 202 3.37 -12.94 6.41
C GLU A 202 3.04 -14.13 5.52
N THR A 203 3.88 -15.16 5.59
CA THR A 203 3.53 -16.45 5.05
C THR A 203 2.62 -17.12 6.06
N VAL A 204 1.48 -17.60 5.61
CA VAL A 204 0.55 -18.39 6.41
C VAL A 204 0.27 -19.70 5.69
N ASP A 205 0.07 -20.73 6.46
CA ASP A 205 -0.43 -21.99 5.93
C ASP A 205 -1.95 -21.87 5.74
N ALA A 206 -2.40 -22.12 4.52
CA ALA A 206 -3.80 -22.03 4.13
C ALA A 206 -4.32 -23.39 3.68
N ASP A 207 -5.51 -23.76 4.13
CA ASP A 207 -6.19 -24.98 3.70
C ASP A 207 -6.69 -24.81 2.26
N VAL A 208 -6.34 -25.74 1.37
CA VAL A 208 -6.83 -25.74 -0.01
C VAL A 208 -8.23 -26.32 -0.02
N ILE A 209 -9.22 -25.46 -0.33
CA ILE A 209 -10.65 -25.83 -0.39
C ILE A 209 -11.16 -26.03 -1.81
N GLY A 210 -10.31 -25.76 -2.82
CA GLY A 210 -10.68 -25.94 -4.22
C GLY A 210 -9.62 -25.40 -5.19
N TYR A 211 -9.99 -25.42 -6.47
CA TYR A 211 -9.12 -24.98 -7.55
C TYR A 211 -9.92 -24.42 -8.73
N THR A 212 -9.25 -23.72 -9.63
CA THR A 212 -9.78 -23.27 -10.91
C THR A 212 -8.99 -23.88 -12.07
N GLY A 213 -9.62 -24.02 -13.24
CA GLY A 213 -9.03 -24.65 -14.41
C GLY A 213 -9.14 -26.18 -14.41
N PRO A 214 -8.45 -26.87 -15.34
CA PRO A 214 -8.46 -28.34 -15.40
C PRO A 214 -7.75 -28.98 -14.20
N LEU A 215 -8.25 -30.11 -13.70
CA LEU A 215 -7.68 -30.87 -12.59
C LEU A 215 -6.20 -31.20 -12.83
N THR A 216 -5.84 -31.55 -14.06
CA THR A 216 -4.47 -31.91 -14.44
C THR A 216 -3.52 -30.71 -14.57
N ARG A 217 -4.08 -29.47 -14.62
CA ARG A 217 -3.33 -28.23 -14.71
C ARG A 217 -4.09 -27.08 -14.02
N PRO A 218 -4.21 -27.08 -12.69
CA PRO A 218 -4.92 -26.04 -11.97
C PRO A 218 -4.28 -24.67 -12.22
N ARG A 219 -5.12 -23.64 -12.38
CA ARG A 219 -4.66 -22.27 -12.63
C ARG A 219 -4.44 -21.50 -11.36
N ALA A 220 -5.38 -21.61 -10.41
CA ALA A 220 -5.33 -20.98 -9.11
C ALA A 220 -5.99 -21.90 -8.09
N LEU A 221 -5.67 -21.71 -6.81
CA LEU A 221 -6.30 -22.41 -5.69
C LEU A 221 -7.33 -21.51 -5.02
N ALA A 222 -8.43 -22.10 -4.61
CA ALA A 222 -9.29 -21.53 -3.58
C ALA A 222 -8.73 -21.98 -2.23
N VAL A 223 -8.38 -21.02 -1.37
CA VAL A 223 -7.79 -21.30 -0.07
C VAL A 223 -8.60 -20.66 1.04
N ARG A 224 -8.62 -21.33 2.20
CA ARG A 224 -9.11 -20.79 3.46
C ARG A 224 -7.93 -20.39 4.32
N LEU A 225 -7.84 -19.09 4.61
CA LEU A 225 -6.80 -18.52 5.46
C LEU A 225 -7.09 -18.79 6.96
N PRO A 226 -6.11 -18.67 7.86
CA PRO A 226 -6.30 -18.90 9.29
C PRO A 226 -7.38 -18.01 9.95
N ASN A 227 -7.63 -16.82 9.39
CA ASN A 227 -8.70 -15.91 9.84
C ASN A 227 -10.10 -16.29 9.32
N GLY A 228 -10.26 -17.46 8.67
CA GLY A 228 -11.51 -17.95 8.10
C GLY A 228 -11.86 -17.41 6.70
N ARG A 229 -11.14 -16.39 6.22
CA ARG A 229 -11.36 -15.79 4.89
C ARG A 229 -11.08 -16.80 3.78
N THR A 230 -11.96 -16.84 2.77
CA THR A 230 -11.75 -17.64 1.55
C THR A 230 -11.37 -16.71 0.38
N SER A 231 -10.38 -17.10 -0.42
CA SER A 231 -9.89 -16.31 -1.53
C SER A 231 -9.29 -17.20 -2.62
N LEU A 232 -9.33 -16.73 -3.88
CA LEU A 232 -8.49 -17.32 -4.92
C LEU A 232 -7.05 -16.82 -4.81
N THR A 233 -6.10 -17.71 -5.05
CA THR A 233 -4.69 -17.33 -5.18
C THR A 233 -4.43 -16.68 -6.54
N GLN A 234 -3.26 -16.06 -6.68
CA GLN A 234 -2.71 -15.78 -8.01
C GLN A 234 -2.50 -17.08 -8.80
N THR A 235 -2.29 -16.90 -10.10
CA THR A 235 -1.97 -18.03 -11.01
C THR A 235 -0.76 -18.82 -10.49
N LEU A 236 -0.91 -20.13 -10.40
CA LEU A 236 0.14 -21.06 -9.97
C LEU A 236 1.33 -21.03 -10.95
N SER A 237 2.53 -21.14 -10.41
CA SER A 237 3.70 -21.49 -11.23
C SER A 237 3.56 -22.91 -11.79
N ALA A 238 4.16 -23.18 -12.93
CA ALA A 238 4.05 -24.51 -13.57
C ALA A 238 4.52 -25.67 -12.65
N PRO A 239 5.64 -25.55 -11.90
CA PRO A 239 6.05 -26.58 -10.95
C PRO A 239 5.02 -26.81 -9.83
N LEU A 240 4.49 -25.73 -9.24
CA LEU A 240 3.50 -25.84 -8.16
C LEU A 240 2.18 -26.43 -8.66
N ALA A 241 1.73 -26.02 -9.87
CA ALA A 241 0.54 -26.58 -10.50
C ALA A 241 0.66 -28.10 -10.72
N ALA A 242 1.84 -28.58 -11.13
CA ALA A 242 2.09 -30.02 -11.30
C ALA A 242 2.05 -30.78 -9.97
N GLN A 243 2.63 -30.24 -8.90
CA GLN A 243 2.58 -30.83 -7.56
C GLN A 243 1.13 -30.89 -7.02
N ILE A 244 0.39 -29.81 -7.16
CA ILE A 244 -1.01 -29.72 -6.74
C ILE A 244 -1.87 -30.71 -7.54
N ALA A 245 -1.68 -30.82 -8.85
CA ALA A 245 -2.43 -31.75 -9.69
C ALA A 245 -2.32 -33.20 -9.19
N GLN A 246 -1.14 -33.62 -8.73
CA GLN A 246 -0.94 -34.97 -8.14
C GLN A 246 -1.81 -35.20 -6.90
N VAL A 247 -1.94 -34.18 -6.04
CA VAL A 247 -2.77 -34.26 -4.84
C VAL A 247 -4.25 -34.24 -5.19
N LEU A 248 -4.64 -33.44 -6.18
CA LEU A 248 -6.05 -33.30 -6.60
C LEU A 248 -6.64 -34.56 -7.22
N VAL A 249 -5.83 -35.49 -7.72
CA VAL A 249 -6.31 -36.80 -8.23
C VAL A 249 -7.09 -37.55 -7.16
N ALA A 250 -6.78 -37.36 -5.88
CA ALA A 250 -7.46 -37.98 -4.76
C ALA A 250 -8.78 -37.27 -4.35
N ALA A 251 -9.15 -36.16 -4.99
CA ALA A 251 -10.23 -35.28 -4.51
C ALA A 251 -11.65 -35.81 -4.75
N GLY A 252 -11.85 -36.85 -5.58
CA GLY A 252 -13.18 -37.40 -5.87
C GLY A 252 -14.06 -36.49 -6.76
N PRO A 253 -15.39 -36.71 -6.78
CA PRO A 253 -16.29 -35.94 -7.61
C PRO A 253 -16.34 -34.46 -7.23
N ALA A 254 -16.38 -33.59 -8.24
CA ALA A 254 -16.19 -32.16 -8.10
C ALA A 254 -17.53 -31.41 -7.93
N GLU A 255 -17.68 -30.64 -6.87
CA GLU A 255 -18.75 -29.68 -6.67
C GLU A 255 -18.27 -28.25 -6.98
N LYS A 256 -19.19 -27.33 -7.26
CA LYS A 256 -18.87 -25.92 -7.41
C LYS A 256 -19.00 -25.16 -6.08
N GLY A 257 -18.10 -24.22 -5.85
CA GLY A 257 -18.09 -23.31 -4.71
C GLY A 257 -17.82 -21.87 -5.15
N SER A 258 -17.97 -20.94 -4.22
CA SER A 258 -17.59 -19.54 -4.41
C SER A 258 -16.84 -19.01 -3.20
N THR A 259 -15.88 -18.10 -3.41
CA THR A 259 -15.14 -17.40 -2.36
C THR A 259 -15.98 -16.28 -1.75
N ASP A 260 -15.49 -15.63 -0.69
CA ASP A 260 -16.13 -14.46 -0.07
C ASP A 260 -16.26 -13.27 -1.04
N THR A 261 -15.49 -13.26 -2.12
CA THR A 261 -15.54 -12.29 -3.22
C THR A 261 -16.37 -12.78 -4.43
N SER A 262 -17.15 -13.87 -4.26
CA SER A 262 -18.02 -14.46 -5.27
C SER A 262 -17.30 -15.06 -6.50
N GLU A 263 -16.01 -15.39 -6.36
CA GLU A 263 -15.24 -16.06 -7.42
C GLU A 263 -15.50 -17.57 -7.41
N ALA A 264 -15.88 -18.13 -8.56
CA ALA A 264 -16.23 -19.55 -8.69
C ALA A 264 -14.99 -20.46 -8.71
N TYR A 265 -15.09 -21.60 -8.03
CA TYR A 265 -14.04 -22.63 -8.02
C TYR A 265 -14.67 -24.04 -7.94
N THR A 266 -13.87 -25.06 -8.22
CA THR A 266 -14.21 -26.45 -8.03
C THR A 266 -13.77 -26.88 -6.64
N LYS A 267 -14.70 -27.33 -5.77
CA LYS A 267 -14.43 -27.75 -4.40
C LYS A 267 -13.63 -29.03 -4.34
N ILE A 268 -12.84 -29.16 -3.28
CA ILE A 268 -12.20 -30.40 -2.84
C ILE A 268 -12.47 -30.62 -1.36
N PRO A 269 -12.32 -31.84 -0.83
CA PRO A 269 -12.42 -32.10 0.59
C PRO A 269 -11.40 -31.27 1.39
N SER A 270 -11.84 -30.66 2.50
CA SER A 270 -10.95 -29.94 3.41
C SER A 270 -9.88 -30.88 4.00
N GLY A 271 -8.67 -30.34 4.22
CA GLY A 271 -7.55 -31.09 4.77
C GLY A 271 -6.83 -32.00 3.75
N LEU A 272 -7.23 -31.99 2.48
CA LEU A 272 -6.53 -32.75 1.45
C LEU A 272 -5.15 -32.15 1.11
N ALA A 273 -5.03 -30.84 1.16
CA ALA A 273 -3.78 -30.12 0.90
C ALA A 273 -3.72 -28.82 1.70
N THR A 274 -2.53 -28.49 2.15
CA THR A 274 -2.19 -27.20 2.75
C THR A 274 -1.11 -26.53 1.90
N VAL A 275 -1.26 -25.24 1.65
CA VAL A 275 -0.26 -24.46 0.93
C VAL A 275 0.22 -23.29 1.77
N GLU A 276 1.50 -23.05 1.74
CA GLU A 276 2.07 -21.79 2.23
C GLU A 276 1.76 -20.69 1.24
N VAL A 277 1.16 -19.62 1.72
CA VAL A 277 0.79 -18.46 0.90
C VAL A 277 1.28 -17.18 1.53
N LEU A 278 1.66 -16.22 0.70
CA LEU A 278 1.74 -14.81 1.08
C LEU A 278 0.33 -14.25 1.07
N ALA A 279 -0.21 -13.96 2.22
CA ALA A 279 -1.53 -13.36 2.34
C ALA A 279 -1.39 -11.95 2.91
N GLY A 280 -1.87 -10.95 2.17
CA GLY A 280 -2.03 -9.60 2.74
C GLY A 280 -3.18 -9.58 3.75
N THR A 281 -3.11 -8.67 4.70
CA THR A 281 -4.05 -8.55 5.83
C THR A 281 -5.43 -8.01 5.42
N THR A 282 -5.58 -7.41 4.24
CA THR A 282 -6.84 -6.79 3.79
C THR A 282 -7.75 -7.75 3.04
N ARG A 283 -9.06 -7.50 3.06
CA ARG A 283 -10.10 -8.30 2.36
C ARG A 283 -9.85 -8.48 0.86
N HIS A 284 -9.20 -7.53 0.21
CA HIS A 284 -8.84 -7.57 -1.21
C HIS A 284 -7.36 -7.86 -1.46
N ALA A 285 -6.65 -8.27 -0.40
CA ALA A 285 -5.25 -8.60 -0.54
C ALA A 285 -5.08 -9.84 -1.42
N VAL A 286 -4.16 -9.72 -2.34
CA VAL A 286 -3.75 -10.81 -3.22
C VAL A 286 -3.11 -11.93 -2.41
N VAL A 287 -3.57 -13.16 -2.63
CA VAL A 287 -2.98 -14.36 -2.03
C VAL A 287 -2.05 -14.99 -3.06
N THR A 288 -0.75 -15.02 -2.74
CA THR A 288 0.28 -15.59 -3.63
C THR A 288 0.72 -16.94 -3.10
N PRO A 289 0.49 -18.04 -3.82
CA PRO A 289 0.90 -19.37 -3.38
C PRO A 289 2.42 -19.53 -3.56
N LEU A 290 3.09 -20.07 -2.55
CA LEU A 290 4.54 -20.27 -2.53
C LEU A 290 4.92 -21.74 -2.75
N ARG A 291 4.39 -22.64 -1.92
CA ARG A 291 4.69 -24.06 -1.96
C ARG A 291 3.58 -24.90 -1.31
N LEU A 292 3.51 -26.17 -1.70
CA LEU A 292 2.74 -27.19 -1.02
C LEU A 292 3.44 -27.58 0.29
N ARG A 293 2.67 -27.77 1.35
CA ARG A 293 3.14 -28.24 2.67
C ARG A 293 2.96 -29.73 2.83
#